data_88be2b744ddd492630f2c7ab2b17fd58
#
_entry.id   88be2b744ddd492630f2c7ab2b17fd58
#
_cell.length_a   1.000
_cell.length_b   1.000
_cell.length_c   1.000
_cell.angle_alpha   90.00
_cell.angle_beta   90.00
_cell.angle_gamma   90.00
#
_symmetry.space_group_name_H-M   'P 1'
#
loop_
_entity.id
_entity.type
_entity.pdbx_description
1 polymer ?
#
loop_
_entity_poly.entity_id
_entity_poly.type
_entity_poly.pdbx_seq_one_letter_code
_entity_poly.pdbx_strand_id
1 'polypeptide(L)'
;MVIHTRPEMEITRTHHTAPTQFVEANGIRFAYRRFGKTGGVPLVFNQHFRGTMDYWDPAITDGLAGNREVIIFNNAGVSSSSGRVPASIQGMGANAVAFIMALGLAKVDVLGFSIGGMVAQEIAVQAPDLLRRLILVGTGPRGADMITSKSAEIFASAYDSPEHLWLAVHFSPSLSSQAAGFAFLERKLLRGDRDPEVSEEAAAAQREAIGKYMAPAENVFDYLKNIRQPTLIVQGSNDVIVPTVNSYILQQNLPNAQLILYPDSNHGSFYQYPELFVSQANQFLTSALQGDETNLQSAERLPFPSINSDRM
;
A
#
# COMPACT_ATOMS: atom_id res chain seq x y z
N MET A 1 -21.40 -4.59 -49.54
CA MET A 1 -21.76 -5.33 -48.30
C MET A 1 -20.80 -4.90 -47.23
N VAL A 2 -21.19 -3.92 -46.41
CA VAL A 2 -20.34 -3.38 -45.33
C VAL A 2 -20.55 -4.30 -44.11
N ILE A 3 -19.53 -5.06 -43.77
CA ILE A 3 -19.56 -5.89 -42.56
C ILE A 3 -19.36 -4.93 -41.38
N HIS A 4 -20.44 -4.62 -40.68
CA HIS A 4 -20.35 -3.96 -39.36
C HIS A 4 -19.84 -4.99 -38.37
N THR A 5 -18.55 -4.94 -38.06
CA THR A 5 -17.96 -5.59 -36.87
C THR A 5 -18.60 -4.91 -35.64
N ARG A 6 -19.41 -5.64 -34.88
CA ARG A 6 -19.83 -5.19 -33.55
C ARG A 6 -18.58 -4.90 -32.73
N PRO A 7 -18.50 -3.76 -32.03
CA PRO A 7 -17.40 -3.56 -31.09
C PRO A 7 -17.46 -4.72 -30.08
N GLU A 8 -16.35 -5.44 -29.91
CA GLU A 8 -16.20 -6.37 -28.80
C GLU A 8 -16.50 -5.60 -27.51
N MET A 9 -17.49 -6.05 -26.76
CA MET A 9 -17.73 -5.52 -25.42
C MET A 9 -16.46 -5.79 -24.61
N GLU A 10 -15.73 -4.72 -24.30
CA GLU A 10 -14.57 -4.79 -23.42
C GLU A 10 -15.06 -5.31 -22.07
N ILE A 11 -14.72 -6.57 -21.76
CA ILE A 11 -15.11 -7.18 -20.49
C ILE A 11 -14.32 -6.42 -19.41
N THR A 12 -15.01 -5.55 -18.69
CA THR A 12 -14.41 -4.80 -17.57
C THR A 12 -14.06 -5.81 -16.48
N ARG A 13 -12.78 -6.14 -16.37
CA ARG A 13 -12.26 -7.02 -15.32
C ARG A 13 -12.25 -6.26 -14.00
N THR A 14 -12.65 -6.95 -12.93
CA THR A 14 -12.70 -6.45 -11.56
C THR A 14 -11.76 -7.27 -10.68
N HIS A 15 -11.64 -6.90 -9.42
CA HIS A 15 -10.91 -7.69 -8.41
C HIS A 15 -11.32 -9.17 -8.43
N HIS A 16 -12.63 -9.45 -8.55
CA HIS A 16 -13.15 -10.81 -8.53
C HIS A 16 -12.97 -11.59 -9.83
N THR A 17 -12.97 -10.89 -10.97
CA THR A 17 -13.01 -11.52 -12.31
C THR A 17 -11.67 -11.49 -13.03
N ALA A 18 -10.70 -10.70 -12.56
CA ALA A 18 -9.36 -10.66 -13.15
C ALA A 18 -8.67 -12.03 -13.00
N PRO A 19 -8.17 -12.64 -14.09
CA PRO A 19 -7.47 -13.90 -14.01
C PRO A 19 -6.13 -13.74 -13.32
N THR A 20 -5.73 -14.76 -12.54
CA THR A 20 -4.36 -14.86 -12.03
C THR A 20 -3.40 -15.14 -13.18
N GLN A 21 -2.40 -14.30 -13.33
CA GLN A 21 -1.34 -14.35 -14.31
C GLN A 21 0.01 -14.57 -13.61
N PHE A 22 1.03 -14.90 -14.37
CA PHE A 22 2.36 -15.12 -13.84
C PHE A 22 3.41 -14.43 -14.69
N VAL A 23 4.46 -13.92 -14.04
CA VAL A 23 5.64 -13.35 -14.69
C VAL A 23 6.90 -13.86 -13.98
N GLU A 24 7.95 -14.13 -14.75
CA GLU A 24 9.25 -14.57 -14.25
C GLU A 24 10.19 -13.38 -14.06
N ALA A 25 10.81 -13.26 -12.88
CA ALA A 25 11.87 -12.31 -12.60
C ALA A 25 12.87 -12.92 -11.62
N ASN A 26 14.16 -12.84 -11.91
CA ASN A 26 15.25 -13.34 -11.05
C ASN A 26 15.04 -14.79 -10.56
N GLY A 27 14.49 -15.67 -11.41
CA GLY A 27 14.19 -17.06 -11.07
C GLY A 27 12.98 -17.25 -10.17
N ILE A 28 12.19 -16.21 -9.95
CA ILE A 28 10.94 -16.24 -9.18
C ILE A 28 9.77 -16.06 -10.14
N ARG A 29 8.79 -16.94 -10.05
CA ARG A 29 7.52 -16.85 -10.76
C ARG A 29 6.51 -16.14 -9.86
N PHE A 30 6.22 -14.86 -10.16
CA PHE A 30 5.28 -14.04 -9.41
C PHE A 30 3.86 -14.23 -9.92
N ALA A 31 2.93 -14.50 -9.01
CA ALA A 31 1.49 -14.47 -9.28
C ALA A 31 0.95 -13.06 -9.13
N TYR A 32 0.16 -12.59 -10.11
CA TYR A 32 -0.44 -11.27 -10.08
C TYR A 32 -1.79 -11.24 -10.80
N ARG A 33 -2.56 -10.18 -10.52
CA ARG A 33 -3.77 -9.82 -11.26
C ARG A 33 -3.70 -8.37 -11.66
N ARG A 34 -4.17 -8.05 -12.86
CA ARG A 34 -4.26 -6.67 -13.36
C ARG A 34 -5.62 -6.40 -13.97
N PHE A 35 -6.18 -5.24 -13.68
CA PHE A 35 -7.52 -4.85 -14.09
C PHE A 35 -7.69 -3.33 -14.00
N GLY A 36 -8.83 -2.84 -14.49
CA GLY A 36 -9.15 -1.42 -14.49
C GLY A 36 -8.74 -0.70 -15.77
N LYS A 37 -8.79 0.62 -15.74
CA LYS A 37 -8.58 1.48 -16.89
C LYS A 37 -7.11 1.57 -17.27
N THR A 38 -6.77 1.15 -18.48
CA THR A 38 -5.41 1.19 -19.04
C THR A 38 -5.04 2.56 -19.63
N GLY A 39 -3.77 2.74 -19.99
CA GLY A 39 -3.26 3.93 -20.71
C GLY A 39 -2.72 5.05 -19.82
N GLY A 40 -2.67 4.86 -18.52
CA GLY A 40 -2.02 5.76 -17.56
C GLY A 40 -0.93 5.05 -16.75
N VAL A 41 -0.41 5.73 -15.72
CA VAL A 41 0.53 5.12 -14.77
C VAL A 41 -0.23 4.12 -13.89
N PRO A 42 0.12 2.83 -13.92
CA PRO A 42 -0.55 1.81 -13.12
C PRO A 42 -0.22 1.96 -11.63
N LEU A 43 -1.14 1.48 -10.76
CA LEU A 43 -0.97 1.42 -9.33
C LEU A 43 -0.69 -0.01 -8.89
N VAL A 44 0.49 -0.25 -8.32
CA VAL A 44 0.94 -1.54 -7.81
C VAL A 44 0.76 -1.60 -6.30
N PHE A 45 0.16 -2.69 -5.80
CA PHE A 45 -0.18 -2.88 -4.40
C PHE A 45 0.78 -3.85 -3.72
N ASN A 46 1.34 -3.46 -2.57
CA ASN A 46 2.16 -4.31 -1.69
C ASN A 46 1.38 -4.64 -0.42
N GLN A 47 1.18 -5.93 -0.16
CA GLN A 47 0.26 -6.46 0.85
C GLN A 47 0.86 -6.47 2.27
N HIS A 48 -0.01 -6.56 3.27
CA HIS A 48 0.32 -6.68 4.69
C HIS A 48 0.91 -8.05 5.07
N PHE A 49 1.31 -8.21 6.33
CA PHE A 49 1.78 -9.47 6.90
C PHE A 49 0.75 -10.59 6.71
N ARG A 50 1.19 -11.75 6.17
CA ARG A 50 0.34 -12.89 5.83
C ARG A 50 -0.76 -12.59 4.79
N GLY A 51 -0.72 -11.43 4.14
CA GLY A 51 -1.70 -11.09 3.11
C GLY A 51 -1.34 -11.67 1.74
N THR A 52 -2.36 -12.20 1.04
CA THR A 52 -2.32 -12.56 -0.38
C THR A 52 -3.09 -11.52 -1.21
N MET A 53 -3.13 -11.68 -2.52
CA MET A 53 -3.96 -10.82 -3.38
C MET A 53 -5.43 -10.76 -2.94
N ASP A 54 -5.95 -11.81 -2.30
CA ASP A 54 -7.35 -11.94 -1.88
C ASP A 54 -7.66 -11.29 -0.53
N TYR A 55 -6.67 -10.63 0.09
CA TYR A 55 -6.87 -9.84 1.32
C TYR A 55 -7.05 -8.34 1.04
N TRP A 56 -6.97 -7.91 -0.22
CA TRP A 56 -7.38 -6.55 -0.58
C TRP A 56 -8.89 -6.42 -0.62
N ASP A 57 -9.40 -5.28 -0.14
CA ASP A 57 -10.83 -4.98 -0.25
C ASP A 57 -11.19 -4.67 -1.71
N PRO A 58 -12.13 -5.42 -2.31
CA PRO A 58 -12.63 -5.11 -3.65
C PRO A 58 -13.21 -3.69 -3.78
N ALA A 59 -13.82 -3.15 -2.72
CA ALA A 59 -14.32 -1.78 -2.73
C ALA A 59 -13.21 -0.75 -2.97
N ILE A 60 -11.99 -1.03 -2.49
CA ILE A 60 -10.83 -0.16 -2.71
C ILE A 60 -10.21 -0.41 -4.08
N THR A 61 -9.92 -1.66 -4.40
CA THR A 61 -9.21 -1.98 -5.64
C THR A 61 -10.03 -1.69 -6.87
N ASP A 62 -11.33 -2.01 -6.88
CA ASP A 62 -12.25 -1.69 -7.98
C ASP A 62 -12.56 -0.19 -8.05
N GLY A 63 -12.69 0.48 -6.88
CA GLY A 63 -12.87 1.93 -6.81
C GLY A 63 -11.70 2.71 -7.41
N LEU A 64 -10.47 2.24 -7.22
CA LEU A 64 -9.28 2.82 -7.84
C LEU A 64 -9.13 2.41 -9.30
N ALA A 65 -9.54 1.18 -9.64
CA ALA A 65 -9.48 0.64 -11.01
C ALA A 65 -10.39 1.39 -12.00
N GLY A 66 -11.42 2.06 -11.52
CA GLY A 66 -12.26 2.94 -12.35
C GLY A 66 -11.51 4.07 -13.05
N ASN A 67 -10.38 4.50 -12.50
CA ASN A 67 -9.59 5.63 -13.01
C ASN A 67 -8.19 5.24 -13.54
N ARG A 68 -7.70 4.03 -13.23
CA ARG A 68 -6.35 3.57 -13.58
C ARG A 68 -6.25 2.07 -13.64
N GLU A 69 -5.14 1.56 -14.16
CA GLU A 69 -4.83 0.16 -14.04
C GLU A 69 -4.33 -0.15 -12.63
N VAL A 70 -4.92 -1.17 -12.01
CA VAL A 70 -4.53 -1.71 -10.70
C VAL A 70 -3.82 -3.05 -10.91
N ILE A 71 -2.70 -3.23 -10.22
CA ILE A 71 -1.92 -4.46 -10.21
C ILE A 71 -1.76 -4.91 -8.76
N ILE A 72 -2.33 -6.05 -8.43
CA ILE A 72 -2.13 -6.73 -7.16
C ILE A 72 -1.27 -7.97 -7.39
N PHE A 73 -0.35 -8.29 -6.48
CA PHE A 73 0.54 -9.43 -6.64
C PHE A 73 0.91 -10.05 -5.29
N ASN A 74 1.34 -11.30 -5.33
CA ASN A 74 1.93 -11.97 -4.19
C ASN A 74 3.46 -11.81 -4.27
N ASN A 75 4.07 -11.35 -3.17
CA ASN A 75 5.53 -11.26 -3.06
C ASN A 75 6.19 -12.64 -3.22
N ALA A 76 7.52 -12.67 -3.44
CA ALA A 76 8.30 -13.90 -3.52
C ALA A 76 8.06 -14.80 -2.31
N GLY A 77 7.79 -16.09 -2.54
CA GLY A 77 7.52 -17.08 -1.50
C GLY A 77 6.18 -16.94 -0.79
N VAL A 78 5.31 -16.04 -1.26
CA VAL A 78 3.96 -15.83 -0.70
C VAL A 78 2.95 -16.54 -1.61
N SER A 79 2.18 -17.45 -1.03
CA SER A 79 1.03 -18.10 -1.69
C SER A 79 1.37 -18.72 -3.05
N SER A 80 0.74 -18.25 -4.13
CA SER A 80 0.94 -18.76 -5.51
C SER A 80 2.25 -18.31 -6.17
N SER A 81 3.00 -17.37 -5.57
CA SER A 81 4.32 -17.00 -6.05
C SER A 81 5.38 -17.99 -5.60
N SER A 82 6.32 -18.33 -6.49
CA SER A 82 7.43 -19.22 -6.17
C SER A 82 8.53 -18.53 -5.36
N GLY A 83 9.58 -19.28 -5.06
CA GLY A 83 10.75 -18.79 -4.33
C GLY A 83 10.57 -18.84 -2.82
N ARG A 84 11.29 -17.99 -2.11
CA ARG A 84 11.23 -17.86 -0.65
C ARG A 84 11.06 -16.40 -0.27
N VAL A 85 10.37 -16.16 0.84
CA VAL A 85 10.27 -14.81 1.42
C VAL A 85 11.65 -14.40 1.92
N PRO A 86 12.21 -13.25 1.46
CA PRO A 86 13.46 -12.73 2.00
C PRO A 86 13.33 -12.36 3.48
N ALA A 87 14.35 -12.71 4.28
CA ALA A 87 14.41 -12.35 5.69
C ALA A 87 14.84 -10.88 5.91
N SER A 88 14.47 -9.99 4.98
CA SER A 88 14.66 -8.53 5.09
C SER A 88 13.67 -7.78 4.19
N ILE A 89 13.20 -6.63 4.65
CA ILE A 89 12.32 -5.73 3.89
C ILE A 89 13.04 -5.22 2.63
N GLN A 90 14.34 -4.94 2.73
CA GLN A 90 15.17 -4.55 1.60
C GLN A 90 15.14 -5.62 0.48
N GLY A 91 15.28 -6.90 0.82
CA GLY A 91 15.18 -8.00 -0.15
C GLY A 91 13.78 -8.14 -0.75
N MET A 92 12.73 -7.91 0.05
CA MET A 92 11.35 -7.87 -0.47
C MET A 92 11.15 -6.70 -1.45
N GLY A 93 11.73 -5.53 -1.17
CA GLY A 93 11.74 -4.37 -2.07
C GLY A 93 12.43 -4.68 -3.40
N ALA A 94 13.61 -5.31 -3.36
CA ALA A 94 14.32 -5.72 -4.56
C ALA A 94 13.51 -6.70 -5.44
N ASN A 95 12.80 -7.66 -4.82
CA ASN A 95 11.92 -8.58 -5.53
C ASN A 95 10.71 -7.86 -6.14
N ALA A 96 10.12 -6.89 -5.42
CA ALA A 96 9.03 -6.09 -5.96
C ALA A 96 9.47 -5.22 -7.15
N VAL A 97 10.65 -4.62 -7.10
CA VAL A 97 11.25 -3.89 -8.24
C VAL A 97 11.45 -4.83 -9.43
N ALA A 98 12.01 -6.02 -9.21
CA ALA A 98 12.22 -7.02 -10.28
C ALA A 98 10.88 -7.44 -10.92
N PHE A 99 9.83 -7.66 -10.11
CA PHE A 99 8.48 -7.95 -10.59
C PHE A 99 7.94 -6.83 -11.49
N ILE A 100 8.00 -5.56 -11.03
CA ILE A 100 7.50 -4.40 -11.77
C ILE A 100 8.24 -4.26 -13.11
N MET A 101 9.56 -4.41 -13.09
CA MET A 101 10.39 -4.35 -14.30
C MET A 101 10.08 -5.49 -15.29
N ALA A 102 9.82 -6.71 -14.78
CA ALA A 102 9.46 -7.85 -15.62
C ALA A 102 8.10 -7.69 -16.32
N LEU A 103 7.20 -6.86 -15.77
CA LEU A 103 5.95 -6.48 -16.44
C LEU A 103 6.17 -5.43 -17.56
N GLY A 104 7.40 -4.96 -17.79
CA GLY A 104 7.71 -3.94 -18.78
C GLY A 104 7.24 -2.53 -18.40
N LEU A 105 7.01 -2.27 -17.12
CA LEU A 105 6.52 -0.99 -16.63
C LEU A 105 7.67 -0.03 -16.37
N ALA A 106 7.70 1.10 -17.09
CA ALA A 106 8.74 2.13 -16.93
C ALA A 106 8.46 3.09 -15.76
N LYS A 107 7.18 3.24 -15.36
CA LYS A 107 6.74 4.13 -14.28
C LYS A 107 5.49 3.56 -13.63
N VAL A 108 5.46 3.57 -12.31
CA VAL A 108 4.32 3.10 -11.50
C VAL A 108 4.02 4.04 -10.34
N ASP A 109 2.79 4.00 -9.84
CA ASP A 109 2.47 4.40 -8.48
C ASP A 109 2.50 3.15 -7.60
N VAL A 110 2.85 3.31 -6.33
CA VAL A 110 2.88 2.19 -5.38
C VAL A 110 2.02 2.50 -4.17
N LEU A 111 1.18 1.56 -3.80
CA LEU A 111 0.47 1.54 -2.52
C LEU A 111 1.01 0.38 -1.68
N GLY A 112 1.39 0.66 -0.45
CA GLY A 112 1.82 -0.35 0.51
C GLY A 112 1.07 -0.27 1.83
N PHE A 113 0.55 -1.42 2.29
CA PHE A 113 -0.13 -1.54 3.57
C PHE A 113 0.71 -2.32 4.57
N SER A 114 0.91 -1.77 5.78
CA SER A 114 1.66 -2.43 6.86
C SER A 114 3.09 -2.79 6.43
N ILE A 115 3.51 -4.06 6.49
CA ILE A 115 4.79 -4.51 5.92
C ILE A 115 4.93 -4.11 4.44
N GLY A 116 3.83 -4.11 3.68
CA GLY A 116 3.82 -3.64 2.30
C GLY A 116 4.20 -2.16 2.16
N GLY A 117 3.90 -1.33 3.17
CA GLY A 117 4.35 0.05 3.25
C GLY A 117 5.86 0.18 3.53
N MET A 118 6.43 -0.75 4.31
CA MET A 118 7.89 -0.83 4.48
C MET A 118 8.56 -1.24 3.16
N VAL A 119 8.00 -2.22 2.45
CA VAL A 119 8.47 -2.64 1.11
C VAL A 119 8.37 -1.50 0.11
N ALA A 120 7.29 -0.73 0.14
CA ALA A 120 7.09 0.42 -0.75
C ALA A 120 8.14 1.54 -0.52
N GLN A 121 8.55 1.77 0.72
CA GLN A 121 9.66 2.67 1.03
C GLN A 121 10.99 2.14 0.45
N GLU A 122 11.23 0.82 0.53
CA GLU A 122 12.43 0.21 -0.08
C GLU A 122 12.41 0.30 -1.61
N ILE A 123 11.25 0.14 -2.26
CA ILE A 123 11.11 0.39 -3.71
C ILE A 123 11.52 1.83 -4.05
N ALA A 124 11.06 2.81 -3.27
CA ALA A 124 11.38 4.22 -3.48
C ALA A 124 12.88 4.52 -3.33
N VAL A 125 13.55 3.84 -2.39
CA VAL A 125 15.01 3.99 -2.17
C VAL A 125 15.82 3.30 -3.27
N GLN A 126 15.43 2.08 -3.68
CA GLN A 126 16.21 1.25 -4.60
C GLN A 126 15.98 1.61 -6.08
N ALA A 127 14.78 2.07 -6.41
CA ALA A 127 14.38 2.38 -7.79
C ALA A 127 13.57 3.69 -7.87
N PRO A 128 14.16 4.83 -7.47
CA PRO A 128 13.44 6.11 -7.39
C PRO A 128 12.83 6.52 -8.74
N ASP A 129 13.51 6.23 -9.84
CA ASP A 129 13.05 6.58 -11.19
C ASP A 129 11.86 5.75 -11.67
N LEU A 130 11.64 4.57 -11.08
CA LEU A 130 10.50 3.71 -11.37
C LEU A 130 9.22 4.23 -10.73
N LEU A 131 9.33 4.94 -9.60
CA LEU A 131 8.21 5.35 -8.78
C LEU A 131 7.79 6.80 -9.08
N ARG A 132 6.50 7.01 -9.39
CA ARG A 132 5.92 8.35 -9.55
C ARG A 132 5.36 8.88 -8.25
N ARG A 133 4.50 8.11 -7.58
CA ARG A 133 3.83 8.48 -6.32
C ARG A 133 3.75 7.30 -5.37
N LEU A 134 3.69 7.59 -4.08
CA LEU A 134 3.69 6.62 -3.01
C LEU A 134 2.47 6.81 -2.12
N ILE A 135 1.76 5.71 -1.81
CA ILE A 135 0.70 5.68 -0.80
C ILE A 135 1.13 4.69 0.30
N LEU A 136 1.27 5.19 1.51
CA LEU A 136 1.67 4.42 2.69
C LEU A 136 0.49 4.32 3.64
N VAL A 137 0.02 3.10 3.91
CA VAL A 137 -1.14 2.86 4.78
C VAL A 137 -0.72 2.00 5.96
N GLY A 138 -1.07 2.40 7.19
CA GLY A 138 -0.87 1.58 8.37
C GLY A 138 0.58 1.12 8.56
N THR A 139 1.57 1.98 8.33
CA THR A 139 2.99 1.59 8.32
C THR A 139 3.87 2.59 9.07
N GLY A 140 5.13 2.22 9.27
CA GLY A 140 6.12 3.06 9.93
C GLY A 140 7.47 3.08 9.20
N PRO A 141 8.40 3.97 9.60
CA PRO A 141 9.76 4.01 9.10
C PRO A 141 10.61 2.88 9.70
N ARG A 142 11.85 2.73 9.22
CA ARG A 142 12.87 1.90 9.87
C ARG A 142 13.06 2.35 11.32
N GLY A 143 13.34 1.40 12.22
CA GLY A 143 13.54 1.68 13.65
C GLY A 143 12.31 2.15 14.41
N ALA A 144 11.10 2.05 13.83
CA ALA A 144 9.86 2.45 14.48
C ALA A 144 9.44 1.45 15.56
N ASP A 145 8.92 1.95 16.68
CA ASP A 145 8.25 1.11 17.65
C ASP A 145 6.92 0.63 17.08
N MET A 146 6.75 -0.70 16.96
CA MET A 146 5.55 -1.30 16.40
C MET A 146 4.80 -2.22 17.36
N ILE A 147 5.35 -2.46 18.55
CA ILE A 147 4.70 -3.29 19.56
C ILE A 147 4.23 -2.41 20.71
N THR A 148 2.92 -2.37 20.93
CA THR A 148 2.31 -1.70 22.08
C THR A 148 1.85 -2.75 23.09
N SER A 149 1.61 -2.33 24.35
CA SER A 149 0.92 -3.18 25.34
C SER A 149 -0.43 -3.67 24.79
N LYS A 150 -1.14 -2.81 24.06
CA LYS A 150 -2.44 -3.11 23.47
C LYS A 150 -2.37 -4.17 22.37
N SER A 151 -1.35 -4.16 21.51
CA SER A 151 -1.14 -5.23 20.53
C SER A 151 -0.82 -6.56 21.23
N ALA A 152 0.01 -6.54 22.27
CA ALA A 152 0.32 -7.74 23.04
C ALA A 152 -0.95 -8.33 23.71
N GLU A 153 -1.82 -7.51 24.26
CA GLU A 153 -3.12 -7.93 24.80
C GLU A 153 -4.01 -8.57 23.74
N ILE A 154 -4.11 -7.97 22.54
CA ILE A 154 -4.90 -8.52 21.43
C ILE A 154 -4.37 -9.89 21.02
N PHE A 155 -3.06 -10.04 20.81
CA PHE A 155 -2.50 -11.32 20.42
C PHE A 155 -2.49 -12.39 21.52
N ALA A 156 -2.53 -12.00 22.78
CA ALA A 156 -2.65 -12.92 23.92
C ALA A 156 -4.11 -13.33 24.22
N SER A 157 -5.09 -12.62 23.67
CA SER A 157 -6.51 -12.90 23.89
C SER A 157 -6.93 -14.15 23.13
N ALA A 158 -7.85 -14.94 23.72
CA ALA A 158 -8.51 -16.02 23.01
C ALA A 158 -9.60 -15.48 22.09
N TYR A 159 -9.61 -15.91 20.85
CA TYR A 159 -10.63 -15.57 19.86
C TYR A 159 -11.34 -16.84 19.39
N ASP A 160 -12.64 -16.77 19.16
CA ASP A 160 -13.45 -17.90 18.70
C ASP A 160 -13.10 -18.32 17.27
N SER A 161 -12.52 -17.41 16.48
CA SER A 161 -12.10 -17.68 15.12
C SER A 161 -10.96 -16.76 14.66
N PRO A 162 -10.22 -17.10 13.60
CA PRO A 162 -9.23 -16.22 12.97
C PRO A 162 -9.83 -14.90 12.49
N GLU A 163 -11.10 -14.89 12.07
CA GLU A 163 -11.81 -13.69 11.63
C GLU A 163 -12.01 -12.70 12.80
N HIS A 164 -12.32 -13.18 14.01
CA HIS A 164 -12.45 -12.32 15.18
C HIS A 164 -11.11 -11.67 15.57
N LEU A 165 -10.01 -12.42 15.54
CA LEU A 165 -8.67 -11.83 15.71
C LEU A 165 -8.41 -10.77 14.63
N TRP A 166 -8.76 -11.07 13.37
CA TRP A 166 -8.55 -10.16 12.25
C TRP A 166 -9.34 -8.87 12.45
N LEU A 167 -10.60 -8.95 12.88
CA LEU A 167 -11.43 -7.78 13.23
C LEU A 167 -10.82 -6.97 14.37
N ALA A 168 -10.36 -7.61 15.46
CA ALA A 168 -9.75 -6.94 16.60
C ALA A 168 -8.47 -6.17 16.23
N VAL A 169 -7.69 -6.69 15.29
CA VAL A 169 -6.47 -6.03 14.77
C VAL A 169 -6.81 -4.83 13.90
N HIS A 170 -7.76 -4.98 12.98
CA HIS A 170 -7.95 -4.02 11.89
C HIS A 170 -9.04 -2.98 12.17
N PHE A 171 -10.01 -3.28 13.03
CA PHE A 171 -11.15 -2.41 13.31
C PHE A 171 -11.23 -2.07 14.80
N SER A 172 -11.68 -0.87 15.12
CA SER A 172 -11.90 -0.48 16.51
C SER A 172 -13.07 -1.28 17.12
N PRO A 173 -13.19 -1.34 18.45
CA PRO A 173 -14.30 -2.06 19.10
C PRO A 173 -15.66 -1.36 18.99
N SER A 174 -15.76 -0.21 18.34
CA SER A 174 -17.04 0.48 18.14
C SER A 174 -17.97 -0.30 17.21
N LEU A 175 -19.28 -0.16 17.41
CA LEU A 175 -20.27 -0.85 16.58
C LEU A 175 -20.14 -0.52 15.09
N SER A 176 -19.87 0.74 14.76
CA SER A 176 -19.71 1.19 13.38
C SER A 176 -18.47 0.58 12.73
N SER A 177 -17.34 0.55 13.45
CA SER A 177 -16.09 -0.03 12.97
C SER A 177 -16.22 -1.55 12.76
N GLN A 178 -16.81 -2.25 13.73
CA GLN A 178 -17.04 -3.70 13.62
C GLN A 178 -18.00 -4.05 12.46
N ALA A 179 -19.05 -3.26 12.26
CA ALA A 179 -19.95 -3.44 11.10
C ALA A 179 -19.22 -3.26 9.76
N ALA A 180 -18.33 -2.26 9.65
CA ALA A 180 -17.49 -2.08 8.47
C ALA A 180 -16.53 -3.28 8.27
N GLY A 181 -16.02 -3.84 9.38
CA GLY A 181 -15.18 -5.03 9.35
C GLY A 181 -15.91 -6.27 8.80
N PHE A 182 -17.11 -6.53 9.26
CA PHE A 182 -17.94 -7.63 8.73
C PHE A 182 -18.25 -7.43 7.23
N ALA A 183 -18.62 -6.21 6.83
CA ALA A 183 -18.84 -5.89 5.42
C ALA A 183 -17.58 -6.11 4.56
N PHE A 184 -16.38 -5.79 5.07
CA PHE A 184 -15.13 -6.13 4.41
C PHE A 184 -14.95 -7.65 4.27
N LEU A 185 -15.18 -8.42 5.35
CA LEU A 185 -15.04 -9.89 5.31
C LEU A 185 -15.96 -10.52 4.27
N GLU A 186 -17.20 -10.03 4.15
CA GLU A 186 -18.13 -10.48 3.10
C GLU A 186 -17.58 -10.18 1.70
N ARG A 187 -17.12 -8.95 1.44
CA ARG A 187 -16.60 -8.57 0.12
C ARG A 187 -15.38 -9.39 -0.29
N LYS A 188 -14.41 -9.61 0.62
CA LYS A 188 -13.20 -10.36 0.28
C LYS A 188 -13.46 -11.84 -0.07
N LEU A 189 -14.59 -12.41 0.38
CA LEU A 189 -14.94 -13.81 0.14
C LEU A 189 -15.63 -14.07 -1.20
N LEU A 190 -15.98 -13.03 -1.95
CA LEU A 190 -16.75 -13.17 -3.20
C LEU A 190 -15.96 -13.86 -4.33
N ARG A 191 -14.64 -13.88 -4.28
CA ARG A 191 -13.83 -14.57 -5.28
C ARG A 191 -13.79 -16.08 -5.01
N GLY A 192 -14.16 -16.89 -6.03
CA GLY A 192 -14.22 -18.34 -5.91
C GLY A 192 -12.84 -19.05 -6.01
N ASP A 193 -11.96 -18.60 -6.92
CA ASP A 193 -10.60 -19.14 -7.13
C ASP A 193 -9.55 -18.34 -6.33
N ARG A 194 -9.65 -18.45 -5.02
CA ARG A 194 -8.76 -17.72 -4.10
C ARG A 194 -7.38 -18.37 -4.03
N ASP A 195 -6.38 -17.54 -3.76
CA ASP A 195 -5.02 -17.99 -3.50
C ASP A 195 -4.94 -18.83 -2.22
N PRO A 196 -4.04 -19.81 -2.15
CA PRO A 196 -3.71 -20.48 -0.90
C PRO A 196 -3.26 -19.52 0.19
N GLU A 197 -3.55 -19.83 1.44
CA GLU A 197 -3.07 -19.05 2.58
C GLU A 197 -1.54 -19.07 2.68
N VAL A 198 -0.98 -18.05 3.32
CA VAL A 198 0.48 -17.91 3.52
C VAL A 198 0.98 -18.99 4.48
N SER A 199 2.02 -19.72 4.10
CA SER A 199 2.62 -20.76 4.93
C SER A 199 3.26 -20.22 6.20
N GLU A 200 3.40 -21.06 7.22
CA GLU A 200 4.09 -20.67 8.47
C GLU A 200 5.57 -20.34 8.24
N GLU A 201 6.24 -21.00 7.30
CA GLU A 201 7.62 -20.68 6.91
C GLU A 201 7.71 -19.27 6.34
N ALA A 202 6.81 -18.93 5.42
CA ALA A 202 6.74 -17.57 4.84
C ALA A 202 6.40 -16.52 5.89
N ALA A 203 5.46 -16.80 6.78
CA ALA A 203 5.10 -15.91 7.88
C ALA A 203 6.26 -15.71 8.87
N ALA A 204 7.04 -16.77 9.15
CA ALA A 204 8.21 -16.64 10.02
C ALA A 204 9.30 -15.75 9.38
N ALA A 205 9.55 -15.90 8.08
CA ALA A 205 10.49 -15.04 7.36
C ALA A 205 10.02 -13.57 7.32
N GLN A 206 8.71 -13.33 7.14
CA GLN A 206 8.15 -11.98 7.23
C GLN A 206 8.34 -11.37 8.63
N ARG A 207 8.10 -12.14 9.73
CA ARG A 207 8.34 -11.68 11.10
C ARG A 207 9.80 -11.32 11.33
N GLU A 208 10.73 -12.14 10.84
CA GLU A 208 12.17 -11.88 10.93
C GLU A 208 12.53 -10.57 10.19
N ALA A 209 12.00 -10.39 8.97
CA ALA A 209 12.23 -9.17 8.18
C ALA A 209 11.70 -7.91 8.88
N ILE A 210 10.50 -7.98 9.47
CA ILE A 210 9.91 -6.90 10.26
C ILE A 210 10.81 -6.59 11.46
N GLY A 211 11.23 -7.60 12.23
CA GLY A 211 12.09 -7.41 13.40
C GLY A 211 13.42 -6.72 13.07
N LYS A 212 14.03 -7.09 11.94
CA LYS A 212 15.26 -6.43 11.45
C LYS A 212 15.00 -4.98 11.03
N TYR A 213 13.87 -4.72 10.37
CA TYR A 213 13.51 -3.37 9.91
C TYR A 213 13.24 -2.41 11.08
N MET A 214 12.67 -2.94 12.16
CA MET A 214 12.35 -2.19 13.39
C MET A 214 13.55 -2.05 14.34
N ALA A 215 14.68 -2.72 14.08
CA ALA A 215 15.82 -2.66 14.96
C ALA A 215 16.32 -1.20 15.12
N PRO A 216 16.52 -0.73 16.36
CA PRO A 216 17.03 0.63 16.60
C PRO A 216 18.39 0.83 15.93
N ALA A 217 18.57 1.99 15.31
CA ALA A 217 19.85 2.40 14.74
C ALA A 217 20.01 3.93 14.83
N GLU A 218 21.25 4.41 14.83
CA GLU A 218 21.52 5.84 14.75
C GLU A 218 21.09 6.40 13.38
N ASN A 219 20.55 7.61 13.37
CA ASN A 219 20.12 8.32 12.15
C ASN A 219 19.18 7.49 11.26
N VAL A 220 18.39 6.63 11.88
CA VAL A 220 17.57 5.61 11.22
C VAL A 220 16.53 6.21 10.24
N PHE A 221 16.17 7.49 10.39
CA PHE A 221 15.21 8.19 9.51
C PHE A 221 15.88 8.93 8.35
N ASP A 222 17.21 8.98 8.25
CA ASP A 222 17.90 9.76 7.21
C ASP A 222 17.61 9.28 5.79
N TYR A 223 17.30 7.98 5.59
CA TYR A 223 16.92 7.45 4.29
C TYR A 223 15.62 8.06 3.75
N LEU A 224 14.71 8.52 4.61
CA LEU A 224 13.43 9.15 4.23
C LEU A 224 13.65 10.43 3.43
N LYS A 225 14.73 11.17 3.68
CA LYS A 225 15.11 12.39 2.95
C LYS A 225 15.38 12.13 1.47
N ASN A 226 15.70 10.87 1.11
CA ASN A 226 15.96 10.45 -0.27
C ASN A 226 14.69 10.01 -1.02
N ILE A 227 13.58 9.80 -0.32
CA ILE A 227 12.27 9.49 -0.91
C ILE A 227 11.60 10.81 -1.27
N ARG A 228 11.82 11.27 -2.51
CA ARG A 228 11.34 12.58 -2.99
C ARG A 228 9.98 12.54 -3.66
N GLN A 229 9.48 11.34 -3.95
CA GLN A 229 8.18 11.16 -4.58
C GLN A 229 7.07 11.75 -3.69
N PRO A 230 6.07 12.41 -4.27
CA PRO A 230 4.87 12.77 -3.54
C PRO A 230 4.32 11.55 -2.82
N THR A 231 4.10 11.69 -1.52
CA THR A 231 3.68 10.59 -0.64
C THR A 231 2.40 10.93 0.08
N LEU A 232 1.40 10.05 0.01
CA LEU A 232 0.21 10.09 0.84
C LEU A 232 0.33 9.05 1.95
N ILE A 233 0.26 9.49 3.19
CA ILE A 233 0.26 8.63 4.38
C ILE A 233 -1.17 8.57 4.92
N VAL A 234 -1.68 7.36 5.16
CA VAL A 234 -3.02 7.13 5.71
C VAL A 234 -2.92 6.21 6.92
N GLN A 235 -3.52 6.61 8.03
CA GLN A 235 -3.41 5.88 9.29
C GLN A 235 -4.71 5.91 10.09
N GLY A 236 -4.95 4.89 10.90
CA GLY A 236 -6.00 4.91 11.91
C GLY A 236 -5.58 5.69 13.16
N SER A 237 -6.51 6.44 13.75
CA SER A 237 -6.22 7.23 14.96
C SER A 237 -5.85 6.35 16.17
N ASN A 238 -6.24 5.08 16.15
CA ASN A 238 -6.09 4.14 17.25
C ASN A 238 -5.37 2.86 16.81
N ASP A 239 -4.49 2.94 15.79
CA ASP A 239 -3.79 1.75 15.29
C ASP A 239 -3.04 1.03 16.41
N VAL A 240 -3.44 -0.22 16.64
CA VAL A 240 -2.93 -1.07 17.74
C VAL A 240 -1.71 -1.89 17.33
N ILE A 241 -1.37 -1.92 16.04
CA ILE A 241 -0.23 -2.68 15.49
C ILE A 241 0.94 -1.75 15.18
N VAL A 242 0.67 -0.69 14.41
CA VAL A 242 1.64 0.34 14.08
C VAL A 242 1.19 1.64 14.74
N PRO A 243 1.75 2.02 15.89
CA PRO A 243 1.33 3.23 16.60
C PRO A 243 1.24 4.44 15.67
N THR A 244 0.14 5.17 15.78
CA THR A 244 -0.18 6.31 14.89
C THR A 244 0.93 7.37 14.83
N VAL A 245 1.74 7.50 15.89
CA VAL A 245 2.90 8.41 15.92
C VAL A 245 3.92 8.12 14.80
N ASN A 246 4.02 6.86 14.33
CA ASN A 246 4.92 6.50 13.24
C ASN A 246 4.55 7.19 11.93
N SER A 247 3.27 7.42 11.69
CA SER A 247 2.81 8.18 10.51
C SER A 247 3.18 9.66 10.58
N TYR A 248 3.18 10.24 11.78
CA TYR A 248 3.69 11.59 12.00
C TYR A 248 5.21 11.65 11.78
N ILE A 249 5.98 10.66 12.28
CA ILE A 249 7.42 10.56 12.03
C ILE A 249 7.71 10.47 10.53
N LEU A 250 6.98 9.63 9.79
CA LEU A 250 7.08 9.55 8.33
C LEU A 250 6.83 10.91 7.69
N GLN A 251 5.74 11.59 8.06
CA GLN A 251 5.35 12.87 7.48
C GLN A 251 6.39 13.97 7.74
N GLN A 252 7.01 13.99 8.92
CA GLN A 252 8.03 15.00 9.28
C GLN A 252 9.38 14.78 8.58
N ASN A 253 9.69 13.55 8.16
CA ASN A 253 10.99 13.21 7.58
C ASN A 253 10.96 12.99 6.07
N LEU A 254 9.78 12.78 5.47
CA LEU A 254 9.59 12.71 4.02
C LEU A 254 9.47 14.14 3.45
N PRO A 255 10.24 14.50 2.40
CA PRO A 255 10.24 15.87 1.87
C PRO A 255 8.90 16.35 1.30
N ASN A 256 8.07 15.43 0.80
CA ASN A 256 6.82 15.75 0.09
C ASN A 256 5.69 14.80 0.53
N ALA A 257 5.27 14.89 1.80
CA ALA A 257 4.28 13.99 2.36
C ALA A 257 3.03 14.70 2.91
N GLN A 258 1.87 14.14 2.60
CA GLN A 258 0.58 14.47 3.21
C GLN A 258 0.18 13.37 4.18
N LEU A 259 -0.42 13.71 5.32
CA LEU A 259 -0.90 12.76 6.32
C LEU A 259 -2.41 12.90 6.49
N ILE A 260 -3.11 11.77 6.43
CA ILE A 260 -4.53 11.66 6.75
C ILE A 260 -4.69 10.68 7.91
N LEU A 261 -5.42 11.10 8.95
CA LEU A 261 -5.80 10.25 10.07
C LEU A 261 -7.30 10.01 10.04
N TYR A 262 -7.70 8.73 10.01
CA TYR A 262 -9.10 8.35 10.13
C TYR A 262 -9.49 8.17 11.60
N PRO A 263 -10.62 8.77 12.03
CA PRO A 263 -11.08 8.66 13.40
C PRO A 263 -11.57 7.24 13.71
N ASP A 264 -11.59 6.88 14.99
CA ASP A 264 -12.17 5.62 15.49
C ASP A 264 -11.78 4.40 14.66
N SER A 265 -10.51 4.27 14.30
CA SER A 265 -10.06 3.19 13.45
C SER A 265 -8.69 2.65 13.87
N ASN A 266 -8.56 1.33 13.75
CA ASN A 266 -7.34 0.59 14.03
C ASN A 266 -6.46 0.44 12.77
N HIS A 267 -5.74 -0.67 12.66
CA HIS A 267 -4.77 -0.94 11.60
C HIS A 267 -5.38 -0.95 10.19
N GLY A 268 -6.63 -1.39 10.05
CA GLY A 268 -7.39 -1.44 8.78
C GLY A 268 -8.20 -0.17 8.49
N SER A 269 -7.70 1.01 8.83
CA SER A 269 -8.45 2.26 8.72
C SER A 269 -9.08 2.51 7.34
N PHE A 270 -8.37 2.22 6.28
CA PHE A 270 -8.84 2.38 4.90
C PHE A 270 -9.87 1.32 4.49
N TYR A 271 -9.89 0.15 5.14
CA TYR A 271 -10.95 -0.85 5.00
C TYR A 271 -12.25 -0.43 5.70
N GLN A 272 -12.12 0.38 6.76
CA GLN A 272 -13.27 0.94 7.48
C GLN A 272 -13.93 2.08 6.70
N TYR A 273 -13.15 2.85 5.94
CA TYR A 273 -13.60 4.02 5.19
C TYR A 273 -13.26 3.90 3.68
N PRO A 274 -13.70 2.81 2.98
CA PRO A 274 -13.19 2.50 1.65
C PRO A 274 -13.55 3.58 0.62
N GLU A 275 -14.76 4.13 0.61
CA GLU A 275 -15.17 5.16 -0.35
C GLU A 275 -14.40 6.47 -0.13
N LEU A 276 -14.21 6.87 1.12
CA LEU A 276 -13.45 8.06 1.48
C LEU A 276 -11.98 7.90 1.08
N PHE A 277 -11.38 6.74 1.38
CA PHE A 277 -10.02 6.43 0.97
C PHE A 277 -9.86 6.46 -0.56
N VAL A 278 -10.76 5.82 -1.31
CA VAL A 278 -10.74 5.82 -2.78
C VAL A 278 -10.82 7.24 -3.34
N SER A 279 -11.70 8.08 -2.78
CA SER A 279 -11.82 9.49 -3.20
C SER A 279 -10.52 10.25 -2.98
N GLN A 280 -9.94 10.18 -1.78
CA GLN A 280 -8.70 10.88 -1.41
C GLN A 280 -7.48 10.35 -2.18
N ALA A 281 -7.36 9.04 -2.34
CA ALA A 281 -6.30 8.42 -3.12
C ALA A 281 -6.39 8.80 -4.60
N ASN A 282 -7.60 8.81 -5.20
CA ASN A 282 -7.79 9.27 -6.58
C ASN A 282 -7.41 10.75 -6.74
N GLN A 283 -7.83 11.61 -5.82
CA GLN A 283 -7.43 13.02 -5.83
C GLN A 283 -5.91 13.17 -5.77
N PHE A 284 -5.25 12.48 -4.84
CA PHE A 284 -3.79 12.49 -4.69
C PHE A 284 -3.08 11.99 -5.96
N LEU A 285 -3.54 10.90 -6.56
CA LEU A 285 -2.90 10.27 -7.73
C LEU A 285 -3.12 11.05 -9.03
N THR A 286 -4.07 12.01 -9.09
CA THR A 286 -4.39 12.81 -10.28
C THR A 286 -4.00 14.29 -10.15
N SER A 287 -3.83 14.82 -8.94
CA SER A 287 -3.50 16.23 -8.73
C SER A 287 -2.10 16.57 -9.28
N ALA A 288 -1.94 17.76 -9.88
CA ALA A 288 -0.62 18.32 -10.14
C ALA A 288 -0.02 18.76 -8.80
N LEU A 289 0.84 17.93 -8.20
CA LEU A 289 1.56 18.26 -6.98
C LEU A 289 2.91 18.93 -7.31
N GLN A 290 3.42 19.78 -6.40
CA GLN A 290 4.79 20.31 -6.49
C GLN A 290 5.77 19.12 -6.53
N GLY A 291 6.50 18.96 -7.64
CA GLY A 291 7.42 17.85 -7.89
C GLY A 291 7.15 17.07 -9.17
N ASP A 292 6.01 17.23 -9.82
CA ASP A 292 5.82 16.76 -11.20
C ASP A 292 6.61 17.70 -12.12
N GLU A 293 7.80 17.28 -12.58
CA GLU A 293 8.75 18.09 -13.38
C GLU A 293 8.19 18.63 -14.72
N THR A 294 6.97 18.26 -15.09
CA THR A 294 6.32 18.71 -16.32
C THR A 294 5.67 20.10 -16.24
N ASN A 295 5.56 20.72 -15.05
CA ASN A 295 4.86 22.01 -14.86
C ASN A 295 5.72 23.18 -14.38
N LEU A 296 7.05 23.01 -14.23
CA LEU A 296 7.92 24.09 -13.70
C LEU A 296 8.37 25.11 -14.76
N GLN A 297 7.98 24.98 -16.04
CA GLN A 297 8.37 25.95 -17.08
C GLN A 297 7.45 27.17 -17.21
N SER A 298 6.37 27.28 -16.45
CA SER A 298 5.42 28.39 -16.55
C SER A 298 5.12 29.17 -15.26
N ALA A 299 5.75 28.85 -14.14
CA ALA A 299 5.61 29.67 -12.92
C ALA A 299 6.72 30.74 -12.89
N GLU A 300 6.47 31.91 -13.48
CA GLU A 300 7.22 33.12 -13.19
C GLU A 300 7.20 33.35 -11.66
N ARG A 301 8.39 33.46 -11.08
CA ARG A 301 8.55 33.77 -9.65
C ARG A 301 7.91 35.12 -9.38
N LEU A 302 6.75 35.12 -8.73
CA LEU A 302 6.20 36.34 -8.15
C LEU A 302 7.18 36.76 -7.04
N PRO A 303 7.66 38.05 -7.07
CA PRO A 303 8.52 38.53 -6.02
C PRO A 303 7.77 38.57 -4.68
N PHE A 304 8.36 38.00 -3.65
CA PHE A 304 7.85 38.13 -2.29
C PHE A 304 7.78 39.61 -1.94
N PRO A 305 6.67 40.14 -1.37
CA PRO A 305 6.62 41.47 -0.86
C PRO A 305 7.63 41.61 0.27
N SER A 306 8.55 42.60 0.17
CA SER A 306 9.50 42.90 1.22
C SER A 306 8.74 43.27 2.50
N ILE A 307 8.95 42.54 3.57
CA ILE A 307 8.46 42.87 4.91
C ILE A 307 9.27 44.12 5.33
N ASN A 308 8.65 45.27 5.35
CA ASN A 308 9.24 46.50 5.87
C ASN A 308 9.42 46.34 7.40
N SER A 309 10.66 46.36 7.86
CA SER A 309 11.05 46.27 9.28
C SER A 309 10.89 47.55 10.07
N ASP A 310 10.14 48.55 9.58
CA ASP A 310 9.94 49.84 10.24
C ASP A 310 8.55 49.93 10.89
N ARG A 311 8.31 49.13 11.92
CA ARG A 311 7.35 49.43 13.00
C ARG A 311 7.65 48.53 14.22
N MET A 312 8.59 48.93 15.03
CA MET A 312 8.57 48.75 16.48
C MET A 312 8.76 50.10 17.15
#